data_45b3d50db83603058c6175f7d834767b
#
_entry.id   45b3d50db83603058c6175f7d834767b
#
_cell.length_a   1.000
_cell.length_b   1.000
_cell.length_c   1.000
_cell.angle_alpha   90.00
_cell.angle_beta   90.00
_cell.angle_gamma   90.00
#
_symmetry.space_group_name_H-M   'P 1'
#
loop_
_entity.id
_entity.type
_entity.pdbx_description
1 polymer ?
#
loop_
_entity_poly.entity_id
_entity_poly.type
_entity_poly.pdbx_seq_one_letter_code
_entity_poly.pdbx_strand_id
1 'polypeptide(L)'
;LSAAYANGAYIDGAALYPPRWDATSKAFREALGDQAEQGVSYGPSPRQAYDFFPMDQTAKGTLIFVHGGYWRMFDRDSWSFLAKGALARGWAVAMPSYDLCPQVGIATITQQIARALQDIAGRTEGPISLTGHSAGGHLVARMLAPGMLPAAVMDRLQHVVPISPLSDLEPLCWTDMNDDFQLD
;
A
#
# COMPACT_ATOMS: atom_id res chain seq x y z
N LEU A 1 -4.68 -26.71 1.52
CA LEU A 1 -4.31 -25.55 0.71
C LEU A 1 -3.66 -24.44 1.56
N SER A 2 -4.14 -24.19 2.78
CA SER A 2 -3.61 -23.15 3.71
C SER A 2 -2.09 -23.18 3.84
N ALA A 3 -1.47 -24.37 3.98
CA ALA A 3 -0.03 -24.50 4.08
C ALA A 3 0.72 -23.94 2.85
N ALA A 4 0.15 -24.07 1.65
CA ALA A 4 0.76 -23.56 0.42
C ALA A 4 0.82 -22.01 0.38
N TYR A 5 -0.06 -21.34 1.14
CA TYR A 5 -0.10 -19.89 1.26
C TYR A 5 0.63 -19.36 2.52
N ALA A 6 1.18 -20.26 3.36
CA ALA A 6 1.93 -19.87 4.55
C ALA A 6 3.39 -19.50 4.20
N ASN A 7 3.59 -18.43 3.42
CA ASN A 7 4.88 -18.04 2.85
C ASN A 7 6.03 -18.06 3.87
N GLY A 8 5.80 -17.57 5.08
CA GLY A 8 6.81 -17.53 6.14
C GLY A 8 7.36 -18.90 6.54
N ALA A 9 6.58 -19.98 6.37
CA ALA A 9 7.01 -21.33 6.71
C ALA A 9 8.12 -21.86 5.76
N TYR A 10 8.28 -21.26 4.60
CA TYR A 10 9.21 -21.67 3.55
C TYR A 10 10.40 -20.71 3.37
N ILE A 11 10.52 -19.72 4.24
CA ILE A 11 11.58 -18.73 4.20
C ILE A 11 12.42 -18.83 5.47
N ASP A 12 13.70 -19.17 5.33
CA ASP A 12 14.62 -19.22 6.45
C ASP A 12 14.72 -17.86 7.14
N GLY A 13 14.49 -17.86 8.46
CA GLY A 13 14.53 -16.63 9.24
C GLY A 13 13.37 -15.64 8.97
N ALA A 14 12.25 -16.10 8.41
CA ALA A 14 11.10 -15.24 8.06
C ALA A 14 10.67 -14.31 9.20
N ALA A 15 10.66 -14.80 10.45
CA ALA A 15 10.28 -14.02 11.62
C ALA A 15 11.22 -12.83 11.93
N LEU A 16 12.41 -12.79 11.34
CA LEU A 16 13.38 -11.71 11.54
C LEU A 16 13.13 -10.50 10.61
N TYR A 17 12.37 -10.70 9.52
CA TYR A 17 12.15 -9.62 8.55
C TYR A 17 11.24 -8.51 9.08
N PRO A 18 10.04 -8.79 9.64
CA PRO A 18 9.15 -7.72 10.08
C PRO A 18 9.80 -6.76 11.10
N PRO A 19 10.46 -7.23 12.19
CA PRO A 19 11.16 -6.33 13.10
C PRO A 19 12.27 -5.49 12.43
N ARG A 20 12.94 -6.06 11.40
CA ARG A 20 13.96 -5.32 10.65
C ARG A 20 13.35 -4.24 9.77
N TRP A 21 12.20 -4.52 9.12
CA TRP A 21 11.49 -3.51 8.33
C TRP A 21 11.03 -2.36 9.21
N ASP A 22 10.44 -2.67 10.36
CA ASP A 22 9.98 -1.66 11.33
C ASP A 22 11.14 -0.80 11.83
N ALA A 23 12.25 -1.41 12.24
CA ALA A 23 13.44 -0.69 12.70
C ALA A 23 14.03 0.19 11.59
N THR A 24 14.14 -0.34 10.36
CA THR A 24 14.70 0.40 9.22
C THR A 24 13.77 1.55 8.81
N SER A 25 12.46 1.33 8.82
CA SER A 25 11.46 2.36 8.52
C SER A 25 11.45 3.46 9.57
N LYS A 26 11.53 3.08 10.85
CA LYS A 26 11.63 4.05 11.95
C LYS A 26 12.87 4.93 11.80
N ALA A 27 14.03 4.32 11.60
CA ALA A 27 15.28 5.05 11.39
C ALA A 27 15.21 5.98 10.16
N PHE A 28 14.55 5.53 9.09
CA PHE A 28 14.36 6.35 7.89
C PHE A 28 13.47 7.57 8.18
N ARG A 29 12.35 7.41 8.89
CA ARG A 29 11.48 8.54 9.26
C ARG A 29 12.18 9.51 10.22
N GLU A 30 12.93 8.98 11.20
CA GLU A 30 13.72 9.80 12.13
C GLU A 30 14.79 10.64 11.41
N ALA A 31 15.43 10.06 10.37
CA ALA A 31 16.42 10.78 9.58
C ALA A 31 15.82 11.91 8.72
N LEU A 32 14.56 11.77 8.30
CA LEU A 32 13.83 12.80 7.57
C LEU A 32 13.25 13.89 8.49
N GLY A 33 12.99 13.56 9.76
CA GLY A 33 12.41 14.50 10.71
C GLY A 33 11.10 15.12 10.20
N ASP A 34 10.99 16.43 10.29
CA ASP A 34 9.80 17.19 9.89
C ASP A 34 9.51 17.17 8.37
N GLN A 35 10.41 16.64 7.56
CA GLN A 35 10.16 16.46 6.12
C GLN A 35 9.21 15.29 5.84
N ALA A 36 8.97 14.41 6.80
CA ALA A 36 8.03 13.31 6.67
C ALA A 36 6.68 13.68 7.30
N GLU A 37 5.64 13.86 6.49
CA GLU A 37 4.28 14.03 6.98
C GLU A 37 3.68 12.66 7.30
N GLN A 38 3.57 12.32 8.58
CA GLN A 38 3.08 11.02 9.03
C GLN A 38 1.60 11.07 9.40
N GLY A 39 0.84 10.04 9.03
CA GLY A 39 -0.53 9.86 9.46
C GLY A 39 -1.52 10.87 8.86
N VAL A 40 -1.32 11.31 7.63
CA VAL A 40 -2.26 12.18 6.93
C VAL A 40 -3.55 11.43 6.66
N SER A 41 -4.65 11.85 7.30
CA SER A 41 -5.94 11.16 7.21
C SER A 41 -6.60 11.36 5.85
N TYR A 42 -7.12 10.28 5.27
CA TYR A 42 -7.97 10.29 4.08
C TYR A 42 -9.38 9.72 4.34
N GLY A 43 -9.65 9.31 5.57
CA GLY A 43 -10.93 8.72 5.94
C GLY A 43 -11.14 8.64 7.46
N PRO A 44 -12.29 8.06 7.91
CA PRO A 44 -12.71 8.16 9.29
C PRO A 44 -11.98 7.24 10.28
N SER A 45 -11.36 6.14 9.82
CA SER A 45 -10.65 5.24 10.74
C SER A 45 -9.19 5.66 10.91
N PRO A 46 -8.56 5.30 12.04
CA PRO A 46 -7.14 5.59 12.28
C PRO A 46 -6.21 4.95 11.23
N ARG A 47 -6.63 3.85 10.61
CA ARG A 47 -5.87 3.19 9.56
C ARG A 47 -6.07 3.82 8.17
N GLN A 48 -7.11 4.61 7.98
CA GLN A 48 -7.33 5.37 6.76
C GLN A 48 -6.47 6.64 6.76
N ALA A 49 -5.18 6.42 6.75
CA ALA A 49 -4.16 7.48 6.71
C ALA A 49 -2.97 7.03 5.84
N TYR A 50 -2.19 7.99 5.37
CA TYR A 50 -0.96 7.72 4.66
C TYR A 50 0.21 8.52 5.23
N ASP A 51 1.42 8.02 5.08
CA ASP A 51 2.63 8.79 5.27
C ASP A 51 3.03 9.40 3.92
N PHE A 52 3.39 10.67 3.94
CA PHE A 52 3.81 11.41 2.76
C PHE A 52 5.23 11.92 2.93
N PHE A 53 6.05 11.63 1.95
CA PHE A 53 7.45 12.03 1.88
C PHE A 53 7.58 13.01 0.69
N PRO A 54 7.50 14.32 0.95
CA PRO A 54 7.61 15.33 -0.10
C PRO A 54 9.06 15.45 -0.60
N MET A 55 9.21 16.20 -1.68
CA MET A 55 10.52 16.63 -2.18
C MET A 55 10.75 18.10 -1.82
N ASP A 56 11.98 18.47 -1.47
CA ASP A 56 12.38 19.87 -1.24
C ASP A 56 12.30 20.72 -2.51
N GLN A 57 12.32 20.09 -3.66
CA GLN A 57 12.19 20.70 -4.99
C GLN A 57 10.91 20.19 -5.65
N THR A 58 10.53 20.80 -6.78
CA THR A 58 9.40 20.33 -7.57
C THR A 58 9.60 18.86 -7.92
N ALA A 59 8.72 18.01 -7.41
CA ALA A 59 8.75 16.58 -7.68
C ALA A 59 8.45 16.29 -9.16
N LYS A 60 9.09 15.27 -9.71
CA LYS A 60 8.78 14.76 -11.07
C LYS A 60 7.39 14.13 -11.15
N GLY A 61 6.83 13.76 -10.03
CA GLY A 61 5.54 13.11 -9.85
C GLY A 61 5.49 12.44 -8.47
N THR A 62 4.45 11.64 -8.26
CA THR A 62 4.23 10.94 -6.99
C THR A 62 4.23 9.42 -7.19
N LEU A 63 5.08 8.71 -6.43
CA LEU A 63 4.99 7.27 -6.30
C LEU A 63 4.07 6.94 -5.12
N ILE A 64 3.06 6.11 -5.35
CA ILE A 64 2.18 5.57 -4.31
C ILE A 64 2.51 4.10 -4.13
N PHE A 65 2.87 3.69 -2.91
CA PHE A 65 3.16 2.31 -2.57
C PHE A 65 2.11 1.77 -1.59
N VAL A 66 1.41 0.70 -1.99
CA VAL A 66 0.40 0.00 -1.17
C VAL A 66 1.00 -1.29 -0.62
N HIS A 67 1.00 -1.41 0.71
CA HIS A 67 1.60 -2.56 1.40
C HIS A 67 0.80 -3.85 1.23
N GLY A 68 1.47 -4.98 1.43
CA GLY A 68 0.88 -6.31 1.49
C GLY A 68 0.48 -6.73 2.91
N GLY A 69 0.42 -8.04 3.15
CA GLY A 69 0.08 -8.64 4.43
C GLY A 69 -1.28 -9.33 4.43
N TYR A 70 -1.68 -9.93 3.30
CA TYR A 70 -2.95 -10.65 3.15
C TYR A 70 -4.18 -9.87 3.63
N TRP A 71 -4.18 -8.54 3.48
CA TRP A 71 -5.24 -7.64 3.99
C TRP A 71 -5.52 -7.78 5.49
N ARG A 72 -4.66 -8.45 6.26
CA ARG A 72 -4.81 -8.81 7.68
C ARG A 72 -3.70 -8.25 8.58
N MET A 73 -2.59 -7.83 8.00
CA MET A 73 -1.38 -7.47 8.74
C MET A 73 -0.70 -6.24 8.17
N PHE A 74 0.22 -5.69 8.97
CA PHE A 74 1.07 -4.54 8.69
C PHE A 74 0.34 -3.21 8.64
N ASP A 75 1.12 -2.18 8.55
CA ASP A 75 0.70 -0.80 8.41
C ASP A 75 1.70 -0.06 7.50
N ARG A 76 1.38 1.16 7.09
CA ARG A 76 2.23 2.02 6.26
C ARG A 76 3.62 2.24 6.85
N ASP A 77 3.70 2.35 8.18
CA ASP A 77 4.92 2.68 8.91
C ASP A 77 6.00 1.59 8.84
N SER A 78 5.64 0.33 8.59
CA SER A 78 6.58 -0.77 8.39
C SER A 78 7.39 -0.66 7.09
N TRP A 79 6.98 0.20 6.14
CA TRP A 79 7.50 0.22 4.78
C TRP A 79 8.17 1.53 4.37
N SER A 80 8.26 2.51 5.26
CA SER A 80 8.76 3.86 4.94
C SER A 80 10.14 3.86 4.27
N PHE A 81 11.02 2.92 4.63
CA PHE A 81 12.37 2.80 4.03
C PHE A 81 12.36 2.57 2.51
N LEU A 82 11.27 2.03 1.94
CA LEU A 82 11.13 1.84 0.49
C LEU A 82 11.01 3.17 -0.26
N ALA A 83 10.62 4.25 0.41
CA ALA A 83 10.55 5.58 -0.21
C ALA A 83 11.91 6.08 -0.69
N LYS A 84 13.02 5.64 -0.05
CA LYS A 84 14.37 6.12 -0.31
C LYS A 84 14.76 6.12 -1.78
N GLY A 85 14.42 5.05 -2.50
CA GLY A 85 14.79 4.89 -3.90
C GLY A 85 14.08 5.86 -4.85
N ALA A 86 12.82 6.16 -4.59
CA ALA A 86 12.01 7.10 -5.37
C ALA A 86 12.40 8.56 -5.05
N LEU A 87 12.56 8.90 -3.78
CA LEU A 87 13.02 10.21 -3.33
C LEU A 87 14.39 10.56 -3.96
N ALA A 88 15.33 9.62 -3.95
CA ALA A 88 16.65 9.82 -4.57
C ALA A 88 16.58 10.07 -6.10
N ARG A 89 15.44 9.77 -6.72
CA ARG A 89 15.18 9.99 -8.16
C ARG A 89 14.30 11.20 -8.44
N GLY A 90 13.94 11.96 -7.41
CA GLY A 90 13.14 13.17 -7.53
C GLY A 90 11.62 12.93 -7.56
N TRP A 91 11.15 11.83 -6.99
CA TRP A 91 9.73 11.53 -6.85
C TRP A 91 9.29 11.72 -5.40
N ALA A 92 8.18 12.41 -5.19
CA ALA A 92 7.49 12.34 -3.91
C ALA A 92 6.90 10.94 -3.69
N VAL A 93 6.71 10.54 -2.43
CA VAL A 93 6.20 9.20 -2.12
C VAL A 93 5.04 9.29 -1.14
N ALA A 94 3.97 8.55 -1.40
CA ALA A 94 2.85 8.36 -0.48
C ALA A 94 2.66 6.87 -0.18
N MET A 95 2.44 6.55 1.09
CA MET A 95 2.26 5.17 1.55
C MET A 95 0.99 5.05 2.38
N PRO A 96 -0.16 4.73 1.76
CA PRO A 96 -1.41 4.53 2.48
C PRO A 96 -1.43 3.20 3.22
N SER A 97 -2.05 3.23 4.41
CA SER A 97 -2.61 2.06 5.06
C SER A 97 -4.12 1.98 4.82
N TYR A 98 -4.74 0.94 5.30
CA TYR A 98 -6.17 0.63 5.13
C TYR A 98 -6.65 -0.23 6.29
N ASP A 99 -7.96 -0.30 6.51
CA ASP A 99 -8.54 -1.21 7.50
C ASP A 99 -8.29 -2.67 7.09
N LEU A 100 -8.27 -3.56 8.06
CA LEU A 100 -7.88 -4.95 7.84
C LEU A 100 -9.10 -5.89 7.96
N CYS A 101 -9.01 -7.04 7.33
CA CYS A 101 -9.88 -8.17 7.59
C CYS A 101 -9.57 -8.74 9.00
N PRO A 102 -10.58 -9.24 9.75
CA PRO A 102 -11.99 -9.38 9.38
C PRO A 102 -12.86 -8.14 9.66
N GLN A 103 -12.30 -7.02 10.17
CA GLN A 103 -13.08 -5.83 10.53
C GLN A 103 -13.82 -5.25 9.31
N VAL A 104 -13.23 -5.37 8.12
CA VAL A 104 -13.83 -5.00 6.85
C VAL A 104 -13.48 -6.04 5.79
N GLY A 105 -14.30 -6.18 4.76
CA GLY A 105 -14.01 -7.06 3.62
C GLY A 105 -13.04 -6.42 2.60
N ILE A 106 -12.44 -7.25 1.74
CA ILE A 106 -11.48 -6.83 0.69
C ILE A 106 -12.08 -5.78 -0.26
N ALA A 107 -13.38 -5.90 -0.56
CA ALA A 107 -14.08 -4.89 -1.38
C ALA A 107 -14.08 -3.51 -0.73
N THR A 108 -14.30 -3.43 0.58
CA THR A 108 -14.22 -2.17 1.34
C THR A 108 -12.80 -1.61 1.34
N ILE A 109 -11.78 -2.46 1.56
CA ILE A 109 -10.37 -2.07 1.49
C ILE A 109 -10.03 -1.48 0.12
N THR A 110 -10.54 -2.10 -0.96
CA THR A 110 -10.35 -1.60 -2.33
C THR A 110 -10.90 -0.18 -2.50
N GLN A 111 -12.09 0.10 -1.94
CA GLN A 111 -12.68 1.46 -1.96
C GLN A 111 -11.89 2.45 -1.11
N GLN A 112 -11.32 2.00 0.00
CA GLN A 112 -10.46 2.85 0.84
C GLN A 112 -9.20 3.26 0.09
N ILE A 113 -8.54 2.34 -0.62
CA ILE A 113 -7.37 2.67 -1.45
C ILE A 113 -7.76 3.61 -2.60
N ALA A 114 -8.91 3.42 -3.25
CA ALA A 114 -9.39 4.36 -4.26
C ALA A 114 -9.57 5.79 -3.68
N ARG A 115 -10.07 5.90 -2.45
CA ARG A 115 -10.20 7.17 -1.74
C ARG A 115 -8.85 7.78 -1.40
N ALA A 116 -7.90 6.96 -0.90
CA ALA A 116 -6.54 7.41 -0.61
C ALA A 116 -5.86 7.98 -1.86
N LEU A 117 -6.01 7.32 -3.01
CA LEU A 117 -5.45 7.80 -4.27
C LEU A 117 -6.05 9.14 -4.70
N GLN A 118 -7.36 9.32 -4.51
CA GLN A 118 -8.03 10.59 -4.82
C GLN A 118 -7.53 11.73 -3.91
N ASP A 119 -7.38 11.46 -2.61
CA ASP A 119 -6.86 12.43 -1.66
C ASP A 119 -5.42 12.83 -1.99
N ILE A 120 -4.54 11.84 -2.21
CA ILE A 120 -3.13 12.05 -2.59
C ILE A 120 -3.06 12.83 -3.92
N ALA A 121 -3.86 12.46 -4.91
CA ALA A 121 -3.91 13.17 -6.19
C ALA A 121 -4.37 14.63 -6.02
N GLY A 122 -5.28 14.91 -5.09
CA GLY A 122 -5.72 16.27 -4.78
C GLY A 122 -4.63 17.16 -4.14
N ARG A 123 -3.63 16.55 -3.52
CA ARG A 123 -2.51 17.26 -2.84
C ARG A 123 -1.24 17.35 -3.67
N THR A 124 -1.16 16.61 -4.76
CA THR A 124 0.07 16.48 -5.57
C THR A 124 -0.20 16.87 -7.01
N GLU A 125 0.86 17.22 -7.72
CA GLU A 125 0.82 17.55 -9.14
C GLU A 125 1.61 16.52 -9.96
N GLY A 126 1.48 16.59 -11.30
CA GLY A 126 2.22 15.75 -12.23
C GLY A 126 1.76 14.28 -12.26
N PRO A 127 2.56 13.42 -12.84
CA PRO A 127 2.25 12.01 -13.02
C PRO A 127 2.23 11.23 -11.71
N ILE A 128 1.43 10.17 -11.69
CA ILE A 128 1.36 9.21 -10.58
C ILE A 128 1.85 7.85 -11.06
N SER A 129 2.78 7.26 -10.31
CA SER A 129 3.17 5.85 -10.43
C SER A 129 2.63 5.10 -9.23
N LEU A 130 1.84 4.05 -9.48
CA LEU A 130 1.19 3.26 -8.45
C LEU A 130 1.84 1.88 -8.38
N THR A 131 2.27 1.47 -7.21
CA THR A 131 2.82 0.13 -6.99
C THR A 131 2.34 -0.46 -5.67
N GLY A 132 2.34 -1.77 -5.58
CA GLY A 132 1.97 -2.47 -4.35
C GLY A 132 2.47 -3.90 -4.37
N HIS A 133 2.71 -4.46 -3.20
CA HIS A 133 3.24 -5.81 -3.04
C HIS A 133 2.17 -6.77 -2.52
N SER A 134 2.09 -7.99 -3.07
CA SER A 134 1.21 -9.06 -2.60
C SER A 134 -0.27 -8.61 -2.58
N ALA A 135 -0.94 -8.57 -1.41
CA ALA A 135 -2.28 -8.01 -1.25
C ALA A 135 -2.37 -6.55 -1.74
N GLY A 136 -1.33 -5.73 -1.50
CA GLY A 136 -1.23 -4.38 -2.06
C GLY A 136 -1.11 -4.39 -3.58
N GLY A 137 -0.45 -5.40 -4.15
CA GLY A 137 -0.39 -5.62 -5.59
C GLY A 137 -1.77 -5.90 -6.20
N HIS A 138 -2.61 -6.71 -5.53
CA HIS A 138 -4.01 -6.89 -5.89
C HIS A 138 -4.77 -5.55 -5.85
N LEU A 139 -4.64 -4.80 -4.75
CA LEU A 139 -5.34 -3.53 -4.57
C LEU A 139 -5.01 -2.53 -5.67
N VAL A 140 -3.73 -2.39 -6.03
CA VAL A 140 -3.32 -1.45 -7.10
C VAL A 140 -3.78 -1.89 -8.49
N ALA A 141 -3.81 -3.19 -8.75
CA ALA A 141 -4.37 -3.72 -10.00
C ALA A 141 -5.88 -3.42 -10.12
N ARG A 142 -6.62 -3.51 -9.00
CA ARG A 142 -8.04 -3.17 -8.94
C ARG A 142 -8.34 -1.71 -9.27
N MET A 143 -7.38 -0.79 -9.09
CA MET A 143 -7.57 0.63 -9.43
C MET A 143 -7.75 0.87 -10.94
N LEU A 144 -7.33 -0.08 -11.77
CA LEU A 144 -7.54 -0.03 -13.23
C LEU A 144 -8.95 -0.48 -13.67
N ALA A 145 -9.77 -1.01 -12.75
CA ALA A 145 -11.12 -1.43 -13.09
C ALA A 145 -12.01 -0.22 -13.44
N PRO A 146 -12.90 -0.35 -14.44
CA PRO A 146 -13.78 0.74 -14.85
C PRO A 146 -14.57 1.32 -13.66
N GLY A 147 -14.59 2.63 -13.54
CA GLY A 147 -15.34 3.36 -12.50
C GLY A 147 -14.70 3.35 -11.10
N MET A 148 -13.51 2.75 -10.93
CA MET A 148 -12.84 2.73 -9.63
C MET A 148 -12.25 4.09 -9.25
N LEU A 149 -11.65 4.78 -10.20
CA LEU A 149 -11.07 6.11 -10.01
C LEU A 149 -11.72 7.14 -10.95
N PRO A 150 -11.82 8.42 -10.52
CA PRO A 150 -12.22 9.50 -11.41
C PRO A 150 -11.26 9.66 -12.59
N ALA A 151 -11.77 10.15 -13.73
CA ALA A 151 -10.98 10.38 -14.93
C ALA A 151 -9.74 11.26 -14.65
N ALA A 152 -9.89 12.33 -13.88
CA ALA A 152 -8.79 13.24 -13.52
C ALA A 152 -7.62 12.54 -12.78
N VAL A 153 -7.89 11.47 -12.03
CA VAL A 153 -6.84 10.67 -11.38
C VAL A 153 -6.27 9.66 -12.38
N MET A 154 -7.14 9.02 -13.17
CA MET A 154 -6.73 8.07 -14.21
C MET A 154 -5.80 8.70 -15.25
N ASP A 155 -6.07 9.92 -15.68
CA ASP A 155 -5.27 10.65 -16.66
C ASP A 155 -3.83 10.94 -16.17
N ARG A 156 -3.63 10.93 -14.85
CA ARG A 156 -2.32 11.11 -14.22
C ARG A 156 -1.58 9.79 -13.96
N LEU A 157 -2.27 8.64 -14.02
CA LEU A 157 -1.64 7.34 -13.82
C LEU A 157 -0.77 6.96 -15.03
N GLN A 158 0.54 7.05 -14.87
CA GLN A 158 1.49 6.63 -15.92
C GLN A 158 1.88 5.16 -15.84
N HIS A 159 2.04 4.65 -14.60
CA HIS A 159 2.45 3.29 -14.37
C HIS A 159 1.65 2.68 -13.21
N VAL A 160 1.21 1.44 -13.40
CA VAL A 160 0.67 0.61 -12.33
C VAL A 160 1.48 -0.68 -12.32
N VAL A 161 2.21 -0.92 -11.23
CA VAL A 161 3.16 -2.04 -11.12
C VAL A 161 2.78 -2.91 -9.91
N PRO A 162 1.95 -3.93 -10.11
CA PRO A 162 1.68 -4.94 -9.09
C PRO A 162 2.91 -5.84 -8.92
N ILE A 163 3.44 -5.94 -7.70
CA ILE A 163 4.59 -6.79 -7.36
C ILE A 163 4.06 -8.06 -6.70
N SER A 164 4.25 -9.22 -7.34
CA SER A 164 3.76 -10.53 -6.85
C SER A 164 2.31 -10.46 -6.34
N PRO A 165 1.35 -9.96 -7.14
CA PRO A 165 -0.02 -9.74 -6.68
C PRO A 165 -0.76 -11.06 -6.45
N LEU A 166 -1.74 -11.03 -5.56
CA LEU A 166 -2.77 -12.06 -5.47
C LEU A 166 -3.82 -11.75 -6.54
N SER A 167 -3.66 -12.33 -7.73
CA SER A 167 -4.50 -12.02 -8.90
C SER A 167 -5.77 -12.86 -8.99
N ASP A 168 -5.72 -14.09 -8.48
CA ASP A 168 -6.83 -15.00 -8.36
C ASP A 168 -7.13 -15.24 -6.89
N LEU A 169 -8.32 -14.87 -6.43
CA LEU A 169 -8.74 -15.01 -5.04
C LEU A 169 -9.53 -16.29 -4.78
N GLU A 170 -10.04 -16.98 -5.83
CA GLU A 170 -10.82 -18.20 -5.67
C GLU A 170 -10.09 -19.26 -4.81
N PRO A 171 -8.79 -19.54 -4.99
CA PRO A 171 -8.08 -20.48 -4.13
C PRO A 171 -8.08 -20.12 -2.65
N LEU A 172 -8.21 -18.85 -2.30
CA LEU A 172 -8.23 -18.40 -0.90
C LEU A 172 -9.53 -18.78 -0.19
N CYS A 173 -10.64 -18.97 -0.93
CA CYS A 173 -11.91 -19.47 -0.39
C CYS A 173 -11.75 -20.83 0.30
N TRP A 174 -10.72 -21.60 -0.09
CA TRP A 174 -10.44 -22.94 0.43
C TRP A 174 -9.29 -22.96 1.46
N THR A 175 -8.96 -21.82 2.02
CA THR A 175 -7.94 -21.68 3.08
C THR A 175 -8.58 -21.23 4.38
N ASP A 176 -7.89 -21.49 5.51
CA ASP A 176 -8.31 -21.02 6.83
C ASP A 176 -8.35 -19.48 6.92
N MET A 177 -7.70 -18.79 5.97
CA MET A 177 -7.77 -17.33 5.88
C MET A 177 -9.14 -16.83 5.46
N ASN A 178 -9.96 -17.68 4.84
CA ASN A 178 -11.30 -17.27 4.40
C ASN A 178 -12.25 -17.01 5.57
N ASP A 179 -11.96 -17.51 6.76
CA ASP A 179 -12.70 -17.15 7.98
C ASP A 179 -12.67 -15.63 8.21
N ASP A 180 -11.55 -14.97 7.84
CA ASP A 180 -11.39 -13.52 7.93
C ASP A 180 -11.83 -12.79 6.66
N PHE A 181 -11.64 -13.39 5.48
CA PHE A 181 -11.92 -12.73 4.19
C PHE A 181 -13.38 -12.77 3.81
N GLN A 182 -14.08 -13.87 4.16
CA GLN A 182 -15.50 -14.13 3.82
C GLN A 182 -15.74 -14.00 2.31
N LEU A 183 -14.85 -14.62 1.52
CA LEU A 183 -15.00 -14.75 0.07
C LEU A 183 -16.00 -15.85 -0.23
N ASP A 184 -16.92 -15.59 -1.20
CA ASP A 184 -17.97 -16.52 -1.67
C ASP A 184 -17.51 -17.32 -2.90
#